data_5df09ca062ebd2576743ef15d9c8b6dc
#
_entry.id   5df09ca062ebd2576743ef15d9c8b6dc
#
_cell.length_a   1.000
_cell.length_b   1.000
_cell.length_c   1.000
_cell.angle_alpha   90.00
_cell.angle_beta   90.00
_cell.angle_gamma   90.00
#
_symmetry.space_group_name_H-M   'P 1'
#
loop_
_entity.id
_entity.type
_entity.pdbx_description
1 polymer ?
#
loop_
_entity_poly.entity_id
_entity_poly.type
_entity_poly.pdbx_seq_one_letter_code
_entity_poly.pdbx_strand_id
1 'polypeptide(L)'
;MDNLRFALNLDGYVPEHIMDELRSQQEFLNRDEDLEEKDKFNSNVEQIFSKSRPKSKVKPINNNYDQKQKLFDDVIGYDDLKELLAKCLVVKDSCNVLLSGPPASSKTIFLMSIQKEVSNACFIDAANASGPGLVDYLFEYPDTQVICIDEIDKLKKSDQTVLLNLLETGILSSTKVRKTKSIRMKGVKVFATSNGIDKLIGPLRSRFLEFELPEYTWENFLEITQKLLHKRYRLDEITSAKIAEVVWSSLQTRDLRDALAIGKLAKSAEDVEFIAMTLQKYKRKNEQNMRYDIR
;
A
#
# COMPACT_ATOMS: atom_id res chain seq x y z
N MET A 1 -11.85 -17.25 9.47
CA MET A 1 -10.55 -16.81 10.01
C MET A 1 -10.56 -15.32 10.44
N ASP A 2 -11.53 -14.55 10.01
CA ASP A 2 -11.48 -13.09 10.13
C ASP A 2 -12.18 -12.50 11.36
N ASN A 3 -12.98 -13.30 12.07
CA ASN A 3 -13.77 -12.79 13.20
C ASN A 3 -12.93 -12.37 14.43
N LEU A 4 -11.80 -13.04 14.68
CA LEU A 4 -10.95 -12.74 15.84
C LEU A 4 -10.11 -11.47 15.61
N ARG A 5 -9.56 -11.30 14.40
CA ARG A 5 -8.84 -10.08 14.02
C ARG A 5 -9.74 -8.87 14.05
N PHE A 6 -11.00 -9.03 13.61
CA PHE A 6 -12.01 -7.98 13.63
C PHE A 6 -12.46 -7.63 15.06
N ALA A 7 -12.68 -8.66 15.91
CA ALA A 7 -13.10 -8.46 17.30
C ALA A 7 -12.01 -7.80 18.17
N LEU A 8 -10.73 -8.04 17.86
CA LEU A 8 -9.58 -7.48 18.57
C LEU A 8 -9.01 -6.22 17.90
N ASN A 9 -9.62 -5.75 16.80
CA ASN A 9 -9.17 -4.57 16.04
C ASN A 9 -7.70 -4.65 15.58
N LEU A 10 -7.25 -5.85 15.12
CA LEU A 10 -5.88 -6.14 14.76
C LEU A 10 -5.65 -5.91 13.26
N ASP A 11 -5.32 -4.69 12.86
CA ASP A 11 -5.09 -4.30 11.46
C ASP A 11 -3.63 -4.52 10.98
N GLY A 12 -2.76 -5.13 11.80
CA GLY A 12 -1.36 -5.41 11.50
C GLY A 12 -1.06 -6.90 11.24
N TYR A 13 0.12 -7.20 10.67
CA TYR A 13 0.64 -8.57 10.61
C TYR A 13 0.90 -9.07 12.03
N VAL A 14 0.10 -10.05 12.47
CA VAL A 14 0.28 -10.75 13.74
C VAL A 14 0.81 -12.16 13.42
N PRO A 15 1.97 -12.55 13.97
CA PRO A 15 2.51 -13.90 13.78
C PRO A 15 1.52 -14.97 14.23
N GLU A 16 1.47 -16.11 13.55
CA GLU A 16 0.45 -17.14 13.72
C GLU A 16 0.44 -17.75 15.15
N HIS A 17 1.62 -17.91 15.74
CA HIS A 17 1.73 -18.39 17.12
C HIS A 17 1.11 -17.43 18.16
N ILE A 18 1.12 -16.12 17.92
CA ILE A 18 0.44 -15.12 18.76
C ILE A 18 -1.07 -15.18 18.54
N MET A 19 -1.51 -15.42 17.30
CA MET A 19 -2.93 -15.58 16.99
C MET A 19 -3.52 -16.84 17.65
N ASP A 20 -2.76 -17.94 17.73
CA ASP A 20 -3.19 -19.14 18.40
C ASP A 20 -3.27 -18.98 19.91
N GLU A 21 -2.34 -18.24 20.51
CA GLU A 21 -2.38 -17.90 21.94
C GLU A 21 -3.58 -17.01 22.27
N LEU A 22 -3.88 -16.01 21.44
CA LEU A 22 -5.05 -15.13 21.59
C LEU A 22 -6.38 -15.89 21.41
N ARG A 23 -6.45 -16.87 20.49
CA ARG A 23 -7.62 -17.74 20.31
C ARG A 23 -7.87 -18.58 21.57
N SER A 24 -6.84 -19.19 22.11
CA SER A 24 -6.95 -20.01 23.31
C SER A 24 -7.45 -19.22 24.51
N GLN A 25 -6.98 -17.98 24.65
CA GLN A 25 -7.41 -17.08 25.73
C GLN A 25 -8.85 -16.58 25.51
N GLN A 26 -9.26 -16.30 24.27
CA GLN A 26 -10.62 -15.86 23.98
C GLN A 26 -11.65 -16.97 24.14
N GLU A 27 -11.30 -18.22 23.82
CA GLU A 27 -12.15 -19.38 24.08
C GLU A 27 -12.34 -19.63 25.58
N PHE A 28 -11.33 -19.31 26.39
CA PHE A 28 -11.42 -19.38 27.85
C PHE A 28 -12.36 -18.31 28.41
N LEU A 29 -12.24 -17.05 27.95
CA LEU A 29 -13.06 -15.91 28.39
C LEU A 29 -14.53 -15.99 27.95
N ASN A 30 -14.85 -16.71 26.90
CA ASN A 30 -16.23 -16.93 26.48
C ASN A 30 -16.98 -17.95 27.35
N ARG A 31 -16.31 -18.59 28.29
CA ARG A 31 -16.90 -19.58 29.21
C ARG A 31 -17.38 -18.98 30.55
N ASP A 32 -16.80 -17.85 30.95
CA ASP A 32 -17.15 -17.19 32.22
C ASP A 32 -17.37 -15.68 32.06
N GLU A 33 -18.45 -15.15 32.66
CA GLU A 33 -18.93 -13.76 32.51
C GLU A 33 -18.19 -12.75 33.41
N ASP A 34 -16.91 -12.92 33.72
CA ASP A 34 -16.22 -12.03 34.66
C ASP A 34 -15.57 -10.81 33.98
N LEU A 35 -16.08 -9.60 34.28
CA LEU A 35 -15.63 -8.31 33.72
C LEU A 35 -14.16 -8.00 34.06
N GLU A 36 -13.66 -8.43 35.22
CA GLU A 36 -12.29 -8.18 35.66
C GLU A 36 -11.24 -8.98 34.82
N GLU A 37 -11.61 -10.15 34.32
CA GLU A 37 -10.74 -10.93 33.43
C GLU A 37 -10.65 -10.35 32.01
N LYS A 38 -11.72 -9.74 31.52
CA LYS A 38 -11.72 -9.03 30.23
C LYS A 38 -10.81 -7.81 30.23
N ASP A 39 -10.75 -7.06 31.33
CA ASP A 39 -9.84 -5.92 31.46
C ASP A 39 -8.38 -6.36 31.57
N LYS A 40 -8.10 -7.49 32.24
CA LYS A 40 -6.77 -8.11 32.26
C LYS A 40 -6.35 -8.66 30.88
N PHE A 41 -7.28 -9.24 30.12
CA PHE A 41 -7.04 -9.68 28.77
C PHE A 41 -6.67 -8.51 27.86
N ASN A 42 -7.44 -7.43 27.87
CA ASN A 42 -7.17 -6.23 27.08
C ASN A 42 -5.81 -5.61 27.44
N SER A 43 -5.47 -5.54 28.72
CA SER A 43 -4.16 -5.04 29.15
C SER A 43 -2.99 -5.95 28.75
N ASN A 44 -3.18 -7.28 28.71
CA ASN A 44 -2.19 -8.23 28.19
C ASN A 44 -2.01 -8.11 26.67
N VAL A 45 -3.09 -7.96 25.92
CA VAL A 45 -3.07 -7.70 24.47
C VAL A 45 -2.26 -6.43 24.21
N GLU A 46 -2.53 -5.33 24.91
CA GLU A 46 -1.75 -4.09 24.79
C GLU A 46 -0.26 -4.28 25.13
N GLN A 47 0.08 -5.08 26.13
CA GLN A 47 1.48 -5.39 26.45
C GLN A 47 2.18 -6.24 25.41
N ILE A 48 1.49 -7.21 24.79
CA ILE A 48 2.02 -8.04 23.69
C ILE A 48 2.32 -7.14 22.48
N PHE A 49 1.40 -6.26 22.12
CA PHE A 49 1.59 -5.33 21.01
C PHE A 49 2.64 -4.26 21.31
N SER A 50 2.77 -3.79 22.54
CA SER A 50 3.83 -2.86 22.92
C SER A 50 5.23 -3.50 22.86
N LYS A 51 5.34 -4.82 23.09
CA LYS A 51 6.60 -5.59 23.01
C LYS A 51 6.96 -6.00 21.57
N SER A 52 5.97 -6.20 20.70
CA SER A 52 6.18 -6.54 19.29
C SER A 52 6.46 -5.33 18.39
N ARG A 53 6.32 -4.10 18.90
CA ARG A 53 6.83 -2.91 18.22
C ARG A 53 8.35 -3.03 18.12
N PRO A 54 8.94 -3.05 16.91
CA PRO A 54 10.34 -2.72 16.81
C PRO A 54 10.47 -1.31 17.40
N LYS A 55 11.25 -1.15 18.46
CA LYS A 55 11.69 0.16 18.94
C LYS A 55 12.51 0.76 17.82
N SER A 56 11.86 1.33 16.84
CA SER A 56 12.51 2.05 15.76
C SER A 56 13.19 3.24 16.41
N LYS A 57 14.51 3.19 16.49
CA LYS A 57 15.31 4.40 16.67
C LYS A 57 14.92 5.30 15.51
N VAL A 58 14.09 6.30 15.78
CA VAL A 58 13.69 7.33 14.84
C VAL A 58 14.97 7.90 14.25
N LYS A 59 15.32 7.49 13.05
CA LYS A 59 16.32 8.19 12.25
C LYS A 59 15.54 9.26 11.49
N PRO A 60 15.69 10.53 11.84
CA PRO A 60 15.17 11.60 10.99
C PRO A 60 15.75 11.39 9.60
N ILE A 61 14.94 11.61 8.56
CA ILE A 61 15.45 11.63 7.18
C ILE A 61 16.44 12.79 7.12
N ASN A 62 17.71 12.46 7.32
CA ASN A 62 18.78 13.46 7.19
C ASN A 62 18.90 13.82 5.71
N ASN A 63 19.25 15.09 5.44
CA ASN A 63 19.49 15.65 4.11
C ASN A 63 20.66 14.98 3.32
N ASN A 64 21.13 13.81 3.72
CA ASN A 64 22.18 13.06 3.05
C ASN A 64 21.69 12.48 1.72
N TYR A 65 22.36 12.83 0.65
CA TYR A 65 22.09 12.41 -0.72
C TYR A 65 22.04 10.88 -0.88
N ASP A 66 22.88 10.14 -0.14
CA ASP A 66 22.94 8.67 -0.17
C ASP A 66 21.68 7.99 0.41
N GLN A 67 20.99 8.64 1.36
CA GLN A 67 19.72 8.10 1.89
C GLN A 67 18.56 8.34 0.92
N LYS A 68 18.63 9.38 0.10
CA LYS A 68 17.60 9.69 -0.90
C LYS A 68 17.61 8.70 -2.06
N GLN A 69 18.77 8.18 -2.47
CA GLN A 69 18.87 7.16 -3.50
C GLN A 69 18.29 5.81 -3.05
N LYS A 70 18.50 5.43 -1.78
CA LYS A 70 17.97 4.16 -1.23
C LYS A 70 16.45 4.15 -1.05
N LEU A 71 15.83 5.31 -0.90
CA LEU A 71 14.39 5.40 -0.60
C LEU A 71 13.52 4.73 -1.67
N PHE A 72 13.91 4.82 -2.95
CA PHE A 72 13.14 4.29 -4.08
C PHE A 72 13.92 3.27 -4.93
N ASP A 73 14.82 2.51 -4.31
CA ASP A 73 15.63 1.49 -5.02
C ASP A 73 14.81 0.40 -5.71
N ASP A 74 13.60 0.17 -5.22
CA ASP A 74 12.67 -0.81 -5.81
C ASP A 74 11.87 -0.23 -7.00
N VAL A 75 11.96 1.09 -7.25
CA VAL A 75 11.33 1.78 -8.39
C VAL A 75 12.36 2.03 -9.48
N ILE A 76 12.08 1.58 -10.70
CA ILE A 76 12.95 1.78 -11.86
C ILE A 76 12.42 2.94 -12.69
N GLY A 77 13.33 3.81 -13.16
CA GLY A 77 12.94 5.05 -13.83
C GLY A 77 12.39 6.11 -12.87
N TYR A 78 11.77 7.16 -13.42
CA TYR A 78 11.15 8.28 -12.68
C TYR A 78 12.11 9.02 -11.74
N ASP A 79 13.36 9.23 -12.13
CA ASP A 79 14.39 9.79 -11.23
C ASP A 79 14.09 11.22 -10.78
N ASP A 80 13.49 12.04 -11.64
CA ASP A 80 12.98 13.36 -11.33
C ASP A 80 11.83 13.32 -10.31
N LEU A 81 10.88 12.42 -10.48
CA LEU A 81 9.78 12.22 -9.54
C LEU A 81 10.28 11.70 -8.18
N LYS A 82 11.22 10.75 -8.18
CA LYS A 82 11.86 10.23 -6.94
C LYS A 82 12.52 11.36 -6.16
N GLU A 83 13.27 12.24 -6.84
CA GLU A 83 13.90 13.39 -6.21
C GLU A 83 12.87 14.34 -5.62
N LEU A 84 11.78 14.61 -6.35
CA LEU A 84 10.71 15.48 -5.88
C LEU A 84 9.98 14.90 -4.68
N LEU A 85 9.61 13.60 -4.71
CA LEU A 85 8.99 12.92 -3.58
C LEU A 85 9.89 12.92 -2.35
N ALA A 86 11.20 12.73 -2.52
CA ALA A 86 12.17 12.82 -1.44
C ALA A 86 12.22 14.25 -0.84
N LYS A 87 12.12 15.30 -1.66
CA LYS A 87 12.00 16.69 -1.19
C LYS A 87 10.71 16.91 -0.42
N CYS A 88 9.56 16.37 -0.89
CA CYS A 88 8.28 16.44 -0.17
C CYS A 88 8.36 15.80 1.21
N LEU A 89 9.09 14.69 1.35
CA LEU A 89 9.24 14.01 2.64
C LEU A 89 10.05 14.82 3.66
N VAL A 90 10.98 15.64 3.22
CA VAL A 90 11.90 16.42 4.10
C VAL A 90 11.37 17.80 4.46
N VAL A 91 10.48 18.39 3.65
CA VAL A 91 9.92 19.72 3.93
C VAL A 91 9.18 19.73 5.28
N LYS A 92 9.23 20.82 6.01
CA LYS A 92 8.60 20.93 7.35
C LYS A 92 7.07 21.04 7.28
N ASP A 93 6.58 21.66 6.22
CA ASP A 93 5.14 21.85 6.01
C ASP A 93 4.50 20.62 5.42
N SER A 94 3.17 20.57 5.46
CA SER A 94 2.39 19.51 4.81
C SER A 94 2.66 19.53 3.30
N CYS A 95 2.89 18.35 2.73
CA CYS A 95 3.02 18.13 1.30
C CYS A 95 2.20 16.91 0.93
N ASN A 96 1.17 17.11 0.10
CA ASN A 96 0.28 16.03 -0.28
C ASN A 96 0.48 15.72 -1.75
N VAL A 97 0.71 14.46 -2.07
CA VAL A 97 1.02 13.99 -3.42
C VAL A 97 0.03 12.91 -3.84
N LEU A 98 -0.50 13.05 -5.05
CA LEU A 98 -1.35 12.06 -5.70
C LEU A 98 -0.63 11.52 -6.94
N LEU A 99 -0.35 10.21 -6.93
CA LEU A 99 0.14 9.48 -8.10
C LEU A 99 -1.05 8.84 -8.80
N SER A 100 -1.41 9.36 -9.96
CA SER A 100 -2.49 8.84 -10.80
C SER A 100 -1.93 8.04 -11.98
N GLY A 101 -2.76 7.25 -12.64
CA GLY A 101 -2.39 6.53 -13.85
C GLY A 101 -2.96 5.11 -13.92
N PRO A 102 -2.69 4.37 -15.00
CA PRO A 102 -3.22 3.03 -15.21
C PRO A 102 -2.74 2.03 -14.16
N PRO A 103 -3.45 0.91 -13.98
CA PRO A 103 -2.95 -0.20 -13.16
C PRO A 103 -1.54 -0.62 -13.60
N ALA A 104 -0.77 -1.14 -12.64
CA ALA A 104 0.60 -1.64 -12.87
C ALA A 104 1.66 -0.58 -13.25
N SER A 105 1.43 0.70 -12.98
CA SER A 105 2.38 1.81 -13.25
C SER A 105 3.28 2.18 -12.06
N SER A 106 3.70 1.24 -11.23
CA SER A 106 4.57 1.43 -10.03
C SER A 106 4.01 2.29 -8.89
N LYS A 107 2.80 2.83 -8.97
CA LYS A 107 2.25 3.73 -7.94
C LYS A 107 2.34 3.18 -6.52
N THR A 108 1.85 1.96 -6.32
CA THR A 108 1.88 1.28 -5.01
C THR A 108 3.30 1.03 -4.53
N ILE A 109 4.27 0.78 -5.44
CA ILE A 109 5.67 0.54 -5.07
C ILE A 109 6.29 1.81 -4.47
N PHE A 110 5.95 3.00 -4.98
CA PHE A 110 6.36 4.27 -4.37
C PHE A 110 5.88 4.38 -2.92
N LEU A 111 4.60 4.08 -2.66
CA LEU A 111 4.05 4.15 -1.30
C LEU A 111 4.68 3.13 -0.37
N MET A 112 4.88 1.90 -0.83
CA MET A 112 5.54 0.84 -0.05
C MET A 112 6.99 1.22 0.29
N SER A 113 7.71 1.87 -0.62
CA SER A 113 9.06 2.36 -0.39
C SER A 113 9.08 3.43 0.70
N ILE A 114 8.13 4.37 0.68
CA ILE A 114 7.98 5.39 1.71
C ILE A 114 7.68 4.75 3.06
N GLN A 115 6.71 3.84 3.12
CA GLN A 115 6.34 3.14 4.35
C GLN A 115 7.52 2.39 4.98
N LYS A 116 8.33 1.74 4.15
CA LYS A 116 9.48 0.94 4.58
C LYS A 116 10.58 1.80 5.20
N GLU A 117 10.85 2.98 4.65
CA GLU A 117 11.99 3.81 5.01
C GLU A 117 11.64 4.94 5.99
N VAL A 118 10.35 5.30 6.11
CA VAL A 118 9.88 6.38 7.00
C VAL A 118 9.28 5.79 8.26
N SER A 119 9.90 6.02 9.41
CA SER A 119 9.54 5.37 10.69
C SER A 119 8.12 5.64 11.17
N ASN A 120 7.61 6.86 10.91
CA ASN A 120 6.27 7.29 11.35
C ASN A 120 5.32 7.37 10.15
N ALA A 121 5.48 6.47 9.18
CA ALA A 121 4.57 6.31 8.06
C ALA A 121 3.56 5.20 8.35
N CYS A 122 2.30 5.45 8.02
CA CYS A 122 1.27 4.41 7.94
C CYS A 122 0.90 4.13 6.50
N PHE A 123 0.45 2.90 6.23
CA PHE A 123 -0.07 2.49 4.93
C PHE A 123 -1.53 2.08 5.07
N ILE A 124 -2.37 2.60 4.20
CA ILE A 124 -3.82 2.38 4.19
C ILE A 124 -4.23 1.94 2.79
N ASP A 125 -4.85 0.79 2.71
CA ASP A 125 -5.55 0.34 1.51
C ASP A 125 -6.98 0.91 1.55
N ALA A 126 -7.26 1.86 0.67
CA ALA A 126 -8.54 2.55 0.63
C ALA A 126 -9.70 1.64 0.19
N ALA A 127 -9.44 0.51 -0.46
CA ALA A 127 -10.46 -0.46 -0.81
C ALA A 127 -11.08 -1.12 0.44
N ASN A 128 -10.29 -1.22 1.52
CA ASN A 128 -10.67 -1.85 2.78
C ASN A 128 -10.79 -0.85 3.94
N ALA A 129 -10.57 0.44 3.69
CA ALA A 129 -10.61 1.49 4.70
C ALA A 129 -11.95 2.23 4.76
N SER A 130 -12.21 2.86 5.90
CA SER A 130 -13.31 3.80 6.09
C SER A 130 -12.82 5.08 6.77
N GLY A 131 -13.53 6.19 6.56
CA GLY A 131 -13.20 7.48 7.20
C GLY A 131 -13.13 7.38 8.73
N PRO A 132 -14.12 6.77 9.41
CA PRO A 132 -14.06 6.54 10.85
C PRO A 132 -12.87 5.68 11.28
N GLY A 133 -12.54 4.63 10.52
CA GLY A 133 -11.37 3.77 10.79
C GLY A 133 -10.05 4.53 10.68
N LEU A 134 -9.90 5.39 9.65
CA LEU A 134 -8.74 6.28 9.52
C LEU A 134 -8.62 7.23 10.72
N VAL A 135 -9.73 7.82 11.15
CA VAL A 135 -9.76 8.71 12.30
C VAL A 135 -9.35 7.97 13.57
N ASP A 136 -9.94 6.81 13.85
CA ASP A 136 -9.59 6.00 15.02
C ASP A 136 -8.12 5.59 15.02
N TYR A 137 -7.58 5.17 13.88
CA TYR A 137 -6.16 4.85 13.72
C TYR A 137 -5.27 6.05 14.08
N LEU A 138 -5.55 7.24 13.54
CA LEU A 138 -4.72 8.42 13.78
C LEU A 138 -4.86 8.97 15.22
N PHE A 139 -5.97 8.68 15.90
CA PHE A 139 -6.10 8.94 17.34
C PHE A 139 -5.25 8.01 18.18
N GLU A 140 -5.09 6.76 17.74
CA GLU A 140 -4.24 5.78 18.41
C GLU A 140 -2.74 6.05 18.15
N TYR A 141 -2.41 6.56 16.94
CA TYR A 141 -1.03 6.86 16.52
C TYR A 141 -0.84 8.34 16.19
N PRO A 142 -0.88 9.24 17.20
CA PRO A 142 -0.86 10.69 16.97
C PRO A 142 0.49 11.23 16.48
N ASP A 143 1.54 10.46 16.56
CA ASP A 143 2.90 10.75 16.07
C ASP A 143 3.10 10.37 14.58
N THR A 144 2.05 9.90 13.90
CA THR A 144 2.08 9.65 12.46
C THR A 144 2.40 10.93 11.69
N GLN A 145 3.44 10.90 10.88
CA GLN A 145 3.89 12.04 10.07
C GLN A 145 3.62 11.87 8.58
N VAL A 146 3.54 10.63 8.12
CA VAL A 146 3.30 10.29 6.71
C VAL A 146 2.16 9.28 6.61
N ILE A 147 1.20 9.57 5.76
CA ILE A 147 0.07 8.69 5.47
C ILE A 147 0.16 8.28 4.00
N CYS A 148 0.36 6.99 3.75
CA CYS A 148 0.33 6.39 2.42
C CYS A 148 -1.05 5.78 2.20
N ILE A 149 -1.80 6.25 1.18
CA ILE A 149 -3.15 5.76 0.86
C ILE A 149 -3.13 5.14 -0.53
N ASP A 150 -3.25 3.84 -0.62
CA ASP A 150 -3.36 3.15 -1.90
C ASP A 150 -4.81 3.12 -2.39
N GLU A 151 -5.01 3.30 -3.70
CA GLU A 151 -6.32 3.32 -4.37
C GLU A 151 -7.35 4.28 -3.74
N ILE A 152 -6.95 5.52 -3.44
CA ILE A 152 -7.80 6.55 -2.79
C ILE A 152 -9.16 6.74 -3.49
N ASP A 153 -9.26 6.43 -4.78
CA ASP A 153 -10.49 6.45 -5.58
C ASP A 153 -11.53 5.40 -5.15
N LYS A 154 -11.16 4.45 -4.28
CA LYS A 154 -12.07 3.48 -3.68
C LYS A 154 -12.76 4.00 -2.42
N LEU A 155 -12.25 5.08 -1.80
CA LEU A 155 -12.91 5.71 -0.66
C LEU A 155 -14.29 6.23 -1.05
N LYS A 156 -15.28 6.01 -0.18
CA LYS A 156 -16.60 6.62 -0.33
C LYS A 156 -16.49 8.15 -0.23
N LYS A 157 -17.37 8.88 -0.90
CA LYS A 157 -17.37 10.36 -0.87
C LYS A 157 -17.44 10.94 0.52
N SER A 158 -18.18 10.31 1.44
CA SER A 158 -18.24 10.70 2.87
C SER A 158 -16.87 10.62 3.55
N ASP A 159 -16.11 9.57 3.23
CA ASP A 159 -14.81 9.29 3.84
C ASP A 159 -13.73 10.21 3.25
N GLN A 160 -13.85 10.55 1.96
CA GLN A 160 -13.03 11.58 1.32
C GLN A 160 -13.17 12.95 2.00
N THR A 161 -14.36 13.30 2.55
CA THR A 161 -14.56 14.54 3.29
C THR A 161 -13.78 14.57 4.61
N VAL A 162 -13.64 13.42 5.27
CA VAL A 162 -12.79 13.31 6.49
C VAL A 162 -11.34 13.60 6.15
N LEU A 163 -10.84 13.02 5.05
CA LEU A 163 -9.48 13.25 4.55
C LEU A 163 -9.28 14.71 4.13
N LEU A 164 -10.25 15.32 3.45
CA LEU A 164 -10.22 16.74 3.09
C LEU A 164 -10.00 17.63 4.32
N ASN A 165 -10.75 17.41 5.40
CA ASN A 165 -10.60 18.17 6.64
C ASN A 165 -9.18 18.03 7.22
N LEU A 166 -8.60 16.83 7.19
CA LEU A 166 -7.23 16.60 7.61
C LEU A 166 -6.23 17.40 6.76
N LEU A 167 -6.37 17.37 5.44
CA LEU A 167 -5.45 18.06 4.52
C LEU A 167 -5.55 19.59 4.62
N GLU A 168 -6.73 20.13 4.90
CA GLU A 168 -6.96 21.58 5.01
C GLU A 168 -6.49 22.15 6.34
N THR A 169 -6.87 21.50 7.43
CA THR A 169 -6.75 22.06 8.77
C THR A 169 -5.69 21.39 9.63
N GLY A 170 -5.25 20.19 9.24
CA GLY A 170 -4.47 19.32 10.08
C GLY A 170 -5.23 18.81 11.30
N ILE A 171 -6.57 18.98 11.35
CA ILE A 171 -7.40 18.62 12.50
C ILE A 171 -8.30 17.44 12.13
N LEU A 172 -8.25 16.42 12.97
CA LEU A 172 -9.20 15.32 12.95
C LEU A 172 -10.11 15.43 14.15
N SER A 173 -11.40 15.24 13.94
CA SER A 173 -12.41 15.22 15.00
C SER A 173 -13.23 13.94 14.91
N SER A 174 -13.42 13.29 16.04
CA SER A 174 -14.32 12.15 16.18
C SER A 174 -15.39 12.47 17.20
N THR A 175 -16.65 12.35 16.78
CA THR A 175 -17.79 12.50 17.67
C THR A 175 -18.45 11.13 17.83
N LYS A 176 -18.08 10.43 18.91
CA LYS A 176 -18.76 9.21 19.37
C LYS A 176 -19.75 9.57 20.45
N VAL A 177 -20.80 8.73 20.65
CA VAL A 177 -21.86 8.98 21.64
C VAL A 177 -21.27 9.46 22.96
N ARG A 178 -21.57 10.74 23.33
CA ARG A 178 -21.15 11.45 24.55
C ARG A 178 -19.67 11.85 24.67
N LYS A 179 -18.80 11.66 23.65
CA LYS A 179 -17.41 12.13 23.71
C LYS A 179 -16.97 12.67 22.35
N THR A 180 -16.60 13.95 22.32
CA THR A 180 -15.90 14.55 21.16
C THR A 180 -14.42 14.58 21.48
N LYS A 181 -13.61 14.00 20.59
CA LYS A 181 -12.15 14.09 20.63
C LYS A 181 -11.69 14.86 19.40
N SER A 182 -10.67 15.66 19.53
CA SER A 182 -9.98 16.29 18.40
C SER A 182 -8.47 16.19 18.60
N ILE A 183 -7.76 15.99 17.51
CA ILE A 183 -6.30 15.94 17.47
C ILE A 183 -5.81 16.85 16.34
N ARG A 184 -4.71 17.56 16.57
CA ARG A 184 -4.04 18.37 15.55
C ARG A 184 -2.75 17.69 15.14
N MET A 185 -2.67 17.31 13.86
CA MET A 185 -1.51 16.70 13.23
C MET A 185 -0.76 17.77 12.43
N LYS A 186 0.32 18.31 13.00
CA LYS A 186 1.10 19.38 12.34
C LYS A 186 2.06 18.78 11.31
N GLY A 187 2.04 19.31 10.10
CA GLY A 187 3.00 18.94 9.05
C GLY A 187 2.82 17.51 8.53
N VAL A 188 1.65 16.89 8.75
CA VAL A 188 1.36 15.57 8.19
C VAL A 188 1.38 15.64 6.67
N LYS A 189 1.94 14.60 6.05
CA LYS A 189 2.07 14.46 4.60
C LYS A 189 1.24 13.28 4.15
N VAL A 190 0.52 13.44 3.06
CA VAL A 190 -0.30 12.37 2.48
C VAL A 190 0.21 12.05 1.08
N PHE A 191 0.61 10.80 0.88
CA PHE A 191 0.96 10.26 -0.42
C PHE A 191 -0.12 9.26 -0.81
N ALA A 192 -0.80 9.53 -1.92
CA ALA A 192 -1.92 8.72 -2.35
C ALA A 192 -1.71 8.19 -3.77
N THR A 193 -2.35 7.06 -4.10
CA THR A 193 -2.43 6.55 -5.46
C THR A 193 -3.88 6.49 -5.92
N SER A 194 -4.11 6.62 -7.23
CA SER A 194 -5.42 6.46 -7.86
C SER A 194 -5.31 5.81 -9.23
N ASN A 195 -6.26 4.95 -9.55
CA ASN A 195 -6.46 4.43 -10.91
C ASN A 195 -7.50 5.22 -11.70
N GLY A 196 -8.24 6.14 -11.04
CA GLY A 196 -9.28 6.94 -11.66
C GLY A 196 -9.58 8.20 -10.86
N ILE A 197 -9.05 9.32 -11.30
CA ILE A 197 -9.16 10.63 -10.61
C ILE A 197 -10.58 11.18 -10.60
N ASP A 198 -11.46 10.76 -11.54
CA ASP A 198 -12.84 11.23 -11.66
C ASP A 198 -13.72 10.82 -10.45
N LYS A 199 -13.29 9.83 -9.67
CA LYS A 199 -13.99 9.38 -8.47
C LYS A 199 -13.67 10.24 -7.24
N LEU A 200 -12.64 11.07 -7.31
CA LEU A 200 -12.29 11.98 -6.24
C LEU A 200 -13.18 13.22 -6.26
N ILE A 201 -13.58 13.68 -5.07
CA ILE A 201 -14.28 14.96 -4.96
C ILE A 201 -13.30 16.09 -5.32
N GLY A 202 -13.77 17.07 -6.11
CA GLY A 202 -12.94 18.19 -6.61
C GLY A 202 -12.13 18.90 -5.51
N PRO A 203 -12.76 19.28 -4.37
CA PRO A 203 -12.03 19.90 -3.26
C PRO A 203 -10.88 19.06 -2.71
N LEU A 204 -11.03 17.74 -2.60
CA LEU A 204 -9.97 16.86 -2.12
C LEU A 204 -8.82 16.80 -3.14
N ARG A 205 -9.15 16.60 -4.43
CA ARG A 205 -8.16 16.55 -5.50
C ARG A 205 -7.31 17.82 -5.55
N SER A 206 -7.91 19.00 -5.38
CA SER A 206 -7.20 20.29 -5.40
C SER A 206 -6.20 20.49 -4.25
N ARG A 207 -6.16 19.62 -3.25
CA ARG A 207 -5.20 19.65 -2.14
C ARG A 207 -3.96 18.79 -2.40
N PHE A 208 -3.91 18.10 -3.52
CA PHE A 208 -2.78 17.27 -3.91
C PHE A 208 -1.96 17.93 -5.01
N LEU A 209 -0.65 17.72 -4.96
CA LEU A 209 0.22 17.80 -6.13
C LEU A 209 0.02 16.51 -6.92
N GLU A 210 -0.60 16.61 -8.09
CA GLU A 210 -0.95 15.46 -8.91
C GLU A 210 0.13 15.17 -9.95
N PHE A 211 0.53 13.90 -10.03
CA PHE A 211 1.44 13.38 -11.05
C PHE A 211 0.83 12.16 -11.71
N GLU A 212 0.71 12.22 -13.03
CA GLU A 212 0.23 11.11 -13.83
C GLU A 212 1.40 10.23 -14.26
N LEU A 213 1.40 8.96 -13.83
CA LEU A 213 2.38 7.97 -14.23
C LEU A 213 1.88 7.27 -15.50
N PRO A 214 2.61 7.37 -16.61
CA PRO A 214 2.25 6.66 -17.84
C PRO A 214 2.40 5.16 -17.67
N GLU A 215 1.84 4.41 -18.59
CA GLU A 215 2.18 2.99 -18.76
C GLU A 215 3.67 2.82 -19.04
N TYR A 216 4.21 1.68 -18.66
CA TYR A 216 5.59 1.35 -18.98
C TYR A 216 5.84 1.31 -20.49
N THR A 217 6.99 1.85 -20.91
CA THR A 217 7.54 1.50 -22.23
C THR A 217 8.07 0.07 -22.21
N TRP A 218 8.31 -0.51 -23.38
CA TRP A 218 8.88 -1.85 -23.48
C TRP A 218 10.23 -1.96 -22.75
N GLU A 219 11.09 -0.97 -22.94
CA GLU A 219 12.43 -0.92 -22.34
C GLU A 219 12.34 -0.91 -20.81
N ASN A 220 11.47 -0.07 -20.24
CA ASN A 220 11.27 0.00 -18.80
C ASN A 220 10.67 -1.30 -18.26
N PHE A 221 9.69 -1.87 -18.97
CA PHE A 221 9.06 -3.13 -18.55
C PHE A 221 10.06 -4.28 -18.56
N LEU A 222 10.90 -4.37 -19.59
CA LEU A 222 11.95 -5.38 -19.70
C LEU A 222 12.96 -5.26 -18.54
N GLU A 223 13.48 -4.05 -18.31
CA GLU A 223 14.47 -3.80 -17.25
C GLU A 223 13.90 -4.12 -15.86
N ILE A 224 12.67 -3.68 -15.58
CA ILE A 224 11.99 -3.96 -14.32
C ILE A 224 11.78 -5.45 -14.12
N THR A 225 11.30 -6.13 -15.17
CA THR A 225 11.05 -7.57 -15.13
C THR A 225 12.33 -8.35 -14.85
N GLN A 226 13.42 -8.05 -15.54
CA GLN A 226 14.71 -8.69 -15.33
C GLN A 226 15.22 -8.49 -13.90
N LYS A 227 15.23 -7.25 -13.40
CA LYS A 227 15.67 -6.94 -12.03
C LYS A 227 14.81 -7.63 -10.97
N LEU A 228 13.48 -7.63 -11.12
CA LEU A 228 12.57 -8.26 -10.17
C LEU A 228 12.72 -9.79 -10.15
N LEU A 229 12.78 -10.42 -11.31
CA LEU A 229 12.88 -11.87 -11.43
C LEU A 229 14.24 -12.36 -10.94
N HIS A 230 15.32 -11.65 -11.25
CA HIS A 230 16.65 -11.96 -10.71
C HIS A 230 16.67 -11.81 -9.17
N LYS A 231 16.14 -10.71 -8.63
CA LYS A 231 16.11 -10.46 -7.17
C LYS A 231 15.30 -11.51 -6.42
N ARG A 232 14.12 -11.91 -6.94
CA ARG A 232 13.19 -12.81 -6.24
C ARG A 232 13.44 -14.29 -6.48
N TYR A 233 13.75 -14.67 -7.73
CA TYR A 233 13.79 -16.07 -8.16
C TYR A 233 15.15 -16.50 -8.68
N ARG A 234 16.13 -15.56 -8.73
CA ARG A 234 17.49 -15.82 -9.25
C ARG A 234 17.50 -16.29 -10.71
N LEU A 235 16.49 -15.90 -11.48
CA LEU A 235 16.46 -16.21 -12.90
C LEU A 235 17.54 -15.41 -13.64
N ASP A 236 18.08 -16.04 -14.70
CA ASP A 236 19.03 -15.41 -15.60
C ASP A 236 18.38 -14.36 -16.51
N GLU A 237 19.18 -13.54 -17.16
CA GLU A 237 18.70 -12.47 -18.05
C GLU A 237 17.90 -13.00 -19.24
N ILE A 238 18.30 -14.14 -19.81
CA ILE A 238 17.66 -14.71 -21.01
C ILE A 238 16.24 -15.17 -20.65
N THR A 239 16.11 -15.98 -19.59
CA THR A 239 14.80 -16.45 -19.11
C THR A 239 13.92 -15.29 -18.69
N SER A 240 14.47 -14.29 -18.01
CA SER A 240 13.73 -13.10 -17.57
C SER A 240 13.27 -12.24 -18.74
N ALA A 241 14.11 -12.06 -19.78
CA ALA A 241 13.73 -11.36 -21.01
C ALA A 241 12.63 -12.09 -21.77
N LYS A 242 12.70 -13.44 -21.83
CA LYS A 242 11.65 -14.25 -22.45
C LYS A 242 10.32 -14.13 -21.73
N ILE A 243 10.34 -14.07 -20.40
CA ILE A 243 9.12 -13.81 -19.59
C ILE A 243 8.55 -12.44 -19.92
N ALA A 244 9.38 -11.38 -19.97
CA ALA A 244 8.94 -10.05 -20.33
C ALA A 244 8.31 -10.02 -21.73
N GLU A 245 8.94 -10.65 -22.73
CA GLU A 245 8.43 -10.76 -24.10
C GLU A 245 7.06 -11.45 -24.14
N VAL A 246 6.91 -12.56 -23.43
CA VAL A 246 5.65 -13.32 -23.38
C VAL A 246 4.53 -12.49 -22.74
N VAL A 247 4.78 -11.83 -21.62
CA VAL A 247 3.79 -11.00 -20.94
C VAL A 247 3.38 -9.83 -21.83
N TRP A 248 4.36 -9.17 -22.45
CA TRP A 248 4.11 -7.99 -23.27
C TRP A 248 3.39 -8.31 -24.58
N SER A 249 3.91 -9.30 -25.33
CA SER A 249 3.46 -9.59 -26.69
C SER A 249 2.37 -10.65 -26.73
N SER A 250 2.52 -11.74 -25.98
CA SER A 250 1.62 -12.89 -26.05
C SER A 250 0.41 -12.77 -25.14
N LEU A 251 0.58 -12.28 -23.90
CA LEU A 251 -0.53 -12.03 -22.98
C LEU A 251 -1.13 -10.63 -23.14
N GLN A 252 -0.47 -9.76 -23.91
CA GLN A 252 -0.88 -8.36 -24.16
C GLN A 252 -1.20 -7.60 -22.86
N THR A 253 -0.42 -7.84 -21.83
CA THR A 253 -0.54 -7.16 -20.54
C THR A 253 0.79 -6.50 -20.19
N ARG A 254 0.72 -5.44 -19.39
CA ARG A 254 1.89 -4.73 -18.86
C ARG A 254 1.97 -4.88 -17.35
N ASP A 255 1.27 -5.89 -16.82
CA ASP A 255 1.24 -6.13 -15.39
C ASP A 255 2.43 -6.99 -14.95
N LEU A 256 3.29 -6.41 -14.12
CA LEU A 256 4.44 -7.10 -13.54
C LEU A 256 4.03 -8.30 -12.67
N ARG A 257 2.78 -8.35 -12.19
CA ARG A 257 2.24 -9.50 -11.45
C ARG A 257 2.15 -10.75 -12.33
N ASP A 258 1.81 -10.58 -13.62
CA ASP A 258 1.82 -11.68 -14.58
C ASP A 258 3.25 -12.20 -14.80
N ALA A 259 4.23 -11.30 -14.93
CA ALA A 259 5.65 -11.67 -15.05
C ALA A 259 6.17 -12.41 -13.80
N LEU A 260 5.82 -11.93 -12.61
CA LEU A 260 6.19 -12.59 -11.36
C LEU A 260 5.51 -13.96 -11.20
N ALA A 261 4.26 -14.10 -11.64
CA ALA A 261 3.55 -15.38 -11.61
C ALA A 261 4.22 -16.44 -12.51
N ILE A 262 4.62 -16.03 -13.72
CA ILE A 262 5.36 -16.90 -14.63
C ILE A 262 6.74 -17.22 -14.06
N GLY A 263 7.48 -16.22 -13.60
CA GLY A 263 8.83 -16.39 -13.05
C GLY A 263 8.90 -17.25 -11.79
N LYS A 264 7.82 -17.34 -11.02
CA LYS A 264 7.69 -18.26 -9.89
C LYS A 264 7.66 -19.73 -10.32
N LEU A 265 7.13 -20.02 -11.52
CA LEU A 265 6.91 -21.38 -12.04
C LEU A 265 8.01 -21.81 -13.01
N ALA A 266 8.54 -20.88 -13.79
CA ALA A 266 9.54 -21.16 -14.81
C ALA A 266 10.92 -21.37 -14.20
N LYS A 267 11.64 -22.39 -14.67
CA LYS A 267 13.06 -22.65 -14.37
C LYS A 267 13.95 -22.50 -15.60
N SER A 268 13.36 -22.55 -16.78
CA SER A 268 14.04 -22.45 -18.08
C SER A 268 13.18 -21.69 -19.09
N ALA A 269 13.77 -21.33 -20.23
CA ALA A 269 13.05 -20.66 -21.31
C ALA A 269 11.94 -21.53 -21.91
N GLU A 270 12.13 -22.87 -21.94
CA GLU A 270 11.11 -23.81 -22.42
C GLU A 270 9.89 -23.83 -21.48
N ASP A 271 10.11 -23.77 -20.15
CA ASP A 271 9.01 -23.66 -19.18
C ASP A 271 8.17 -22.41 -19.43
N VAL A 272 8.82 -21.29 -19.79
CA VAL A 272 8.11 -20.03 -20.07
C VAL A 272 7.13 -20.19 -21.23
N GLU A 273 7.54 -20.85 -22.31
CA GLU A 273 6.67 -21.07 -23.47
C GLU A 273 5.47 -21.96 -23.12
N PHE A 274 5.71 -23.06 -22.41
CA PHE A 274 4.64 -23.94 -21.95
C PHE A 274 3.63 -23.22 -21.07
N ILE A 275 4.11 -22.43 -20.08
CA ILE A 275 3.25 -21.66 -19.17
C ILE A 275 2.46 -20.62 -19.95
N ALA A 276 3.11 -19.92 -20.90
CA ALA A 276 2.47 -18.91 -21.74
C ALA A 276 1.32 -19.49 -22.58
N MET A 277 1.56 -20.62 -23.27
CA MET A 277 0.55 -21.30 -24.05
C MET A 277 -0.63 -21.75 -23.18
N THR A 278 -0.34 -22.23 -21.97
CA THR A 278 -1.37 -22.66 -21.02
C THR A 278 -2.20 -21.48 -20.53
N LEU A 279 -1.56 -20.36 -20.19
CA LEU A 279 -2.26 -19.14 -19.79
C LEU A 279 -3.12 -18.56 -20.91
N GLN A 280 -2.62 -18.51 -22.15
CA GLN A 280 -3.40 -18.07 -23.30
C GLN A 280 -4.66 -18.94 -23.52
N LYS A 281 -4.52 -20.25 -23.33
CA LYS A 281 -5.63 -21.21 -23.53
C LYS A 281 -6.72 -21.08 -22.47
N TYR A 282 -6.35 -20.82 -21.20
CA TYR A 282 -7.27 -20.91 -20.07
C TYR A 282 -7.55 -19.59 -19.36
N LYS A 283 -6.75 -18.53 -19.59
CA LYS A 283 -7.03 -17.19 -19.02
C LYS A 283 -8.31 -16.66 -19.68
N ARG A 284 -9.29 -16.26 -18.87
CA ARG A 284 -10.51 -15.61 -19.38
C ARG A 284 -10.11 -14.38 -20.19
N LYS A 285 -10.58 -14.27 -21.43
CA LYS A 285 -10.46 -13.03 -22.21
C LYS A 285 -11.22 -11.96 -21.46
N ASN A 286 -10.54 -10.90 -21.03
CA ASN A 286 -11.21 -9.76 -20.43
C ASN A 286 -12.17 -9.17 -21.46
N GLU A 287 -13.44 -9.02 -21.10
CA GLU A 287 -14.53 -8.53 -21.96
C GLU A 287 -14.32 -7.10 -22.49
N GLN A 288 -13.25 -6.43 -22.08
CA GLN A 288 -12.92 -5.07 -22.54
C GLN A 288 -12.41 -4.98 -23.98
N ASN A 289 -11.93 -6.08 -24.59
CA ASN A 289 -11.49 -6.09 -25.99
C ASN A 289 -12.61 -6.37 -26.99
N MET A 290 -13.83 -6.69 -26.55
CA MET A 290 -14.97 -6.92 -27.45
C MET A 290 -15.64 -5.64 -28.02
N ARG A 291 -15.21 -4.44 -27.63
CA ARG A 291 -15.84 -3.19 -28.10
C ARG A 291 -15.21 -2.56 -29.35
N TYR A 292 -14.15 -3.11 -29.88
CA TYR A 292 -13.46 -2.54 -31.04
C TYR A 292 -13.65 -3.29 -32.37
N ASP A 293 -14.31 -4.46 -32.36
CA ASP A 293 -14.53 -5.26 -33.59
C ASP A 293 -15.96 -5.16 -34.18
N ILE A 294 -16.73 -4.15 -33.79
CA ILE A 294 -18.02 -3.86 -34.39
C ILE A 294 -18.03 -2.38 -34.85
N ARG A 295 -17.31 -2.13 -35.94
CA ARG A 295 -17.63 -1.02 -36.89
C ARG A 295 -17.10 -1.34 -38.28
#